data_ed214e1cfdde7cfe8b094abafae8c220
#
_entry.id   ed214e1cfdde7cfe8b094abafae8c220
#
_cell.length_a   1.000
_cell.length_b   1.000
_cell.length_c   1.000
_cell.angle_alpha   90.00
_cell.angle_beta   90.00
_cell.angle_gamma   90.00
#
_symmetry.space_group_name_H-M   'P 1'
#
loop_
_entity.id
_entity.type
_entity.pdbx_description
1 polymer ?
#
loop_
_entity_poly.entity_id
_entity_poly.type
_entity_poly.pdbx_seq_one_letter_code
_entity_poly.pdbx_strand_id
1 'polypeptide(L)'
;MSTIKNVWQQVKKNPVSTGLLIGIIAWATYAVFSNIHDMQVATTFYDYSKARCSLIESAGKSITWCVYWAVCYLTYIHKQYTRWILWLYYIAVAAFIVYYIVAGATLDYIYAHIEPEYMDRLPSLSRDLYGAPVYFMIFSFLFIPKLIKDTIKLKKEQDLTV
;
A
#
# COMPACT_ATOMS: atom_id res chain seq x y z
N MET A 1 7.07 20.32 21.81
CA MET A 1 7.86 21.06 20.81
C MET A 1 9.16 20.36 20.35
N SER A 2 9.71 19.40 21.06
CA SER A 2 10.92 18.64 20.66
C SER A 2 10.72 17.70 19.48
N THR A 3 9.56 17.06 19.36
CA THR A 3 9.27 16.04 18.35
C THR A 3 9.26 16.61 16.92
N ILE A 4 8.69 17.78 16.70
CA ILE A 4 8.63 18.45 15.38
C ILE A 4 10.03 18.87 14.89
N LYS A 5 10.87 19.39 15.80
CA LYS A 5 12.25 19.75 15.47
C LYS A 5 13.08 18.53 15.06
N ASN A 6 12.86 17.38 15.73
CA ASN A 6 13.54 16.14 15.39
C ASN A 6 13.10 15.59 14.02
N VAL A 7 11.81 15.68 13.68
CA VAL A 7 11.29 15.29 12.36
C VAL A 7 11.90 16.18 11.27
N TRP A 8 11.93 17.51 11.46
CA TRP A 8 12.54 18.44 10.49
C TRP A 8 14.05 18.20 10.28
N GLN A 9 14.78 17.85 11.33
CA GLN A 9 16.20 17.50 11.19
C GLN A 9 16.40 16.19 10.40
N GLN A 10 15.51 15.21 10.56
CA GLN A 10 15.54 13.97 9.80
C GLN A 10 15.16 14.16 8.33
N VAL A 11 14.17 15.02 8.05
CA VAL A 11 13.79 15.43 6.69
C VAL A 11 14.99 16.05 5.96
N LYS A 12 15.74 16.94 6.61
CA LYS A 12 16.94 17.55 6.03
C LYS A 12 18.07 16.55 5.77
N LYS A 13 18.16 15.47 6.55
CA LYS A 13 19.21 14.43 6.38
C LYS A 13 18.93 13.48 5.21
N ASN A 14 17.65 13.31 4.83
CA ASN A 14 17.27 12.33 3.81
C ASN A 14 16.22 12.93 2.83
N PRO A 15 16.60 13.92 2.00
CA PRO A 15 15.65 14.66 1.15
C PRO A 15 14.97 13.75 0.11
N VAL A 16 15.68 12.75 -0.43
CA VAL A 16 15.15 11.83 -1.43
C VAL A 16 14.02 10.97 -0.85
N SER A 17 14.24 10.38 0.33
CA SER A 17 13.23 9.56 1.00
C SER A 17 11.98 10.36 1.36
N THR A 18 12.17 11.61 1.81
CA THR A 18 11.07 12.50 2.14
C THR A 18 10.32 12.93 0.88
N GLY A 19 11.02 13.23 -0.21
CA GLY A 19 10.42 13.56 -1.50
C GLY A 19 9.57 12.40 -2.05
N LEU A 20 10.04 11.17 -1.94
CA LEU A 20 9.26 9.98 -2.30
C LEU A 20 7.98 9.85 -1.48
N LEU A 21 8.05 10.03 -0.16
CA LEU A 21 6.87 9.98 0.70
C LEU A 21 5.84 11.06 0.34
N ILE A 22 6.29 12.29 0.12
CA ILE A 22 5.43 13.40 -0.31
C ILE A 22 4.78 13.06 -1.65
N GLY A 23 5.55 12.50 -2.60
CA GLY A 23 5.04 12.05 -3.90
C GLY A 23 3.95 10.99 -3.77
N ILE A 24 4.15 9.98 -2.91
CA ILE A 24 3.16 8.93 -2.64
C ILE A 24 1.87 9.53 -2.05
N ILE A 25 1.99 10.42 -1.06
CA ILE A 25 0.84 11.07 -0.42
C ILE A 25 0.08 11.95 -1.43
N ALA A 26 0.79 12.75 -2.20
CA ALA A 26 0.18 13.62 -3.23
C ALA A 26 -0.56 12.79 -4.28
N TRP A 27 0.06 11.70 -4.77
CA TRP A 27 -0.58 10.80 -5.71
C TRP A 27 -1.81 10.11 -5.12
N ALA A 28 -1.74 9.60 -3.89
CA ALA A 28 -2.86 8.97 -3.20
C ALA A 28 -4.02 9.95 -3.02
N THR A 29 -3.73 11.18 -2.61
CA THR A 29 -4.72 12.24 -2.44
C THR A 29 -5.40 12.56 -3.77
N TYR A 30 -4.62 12.78 -4.84
CA TYR A 30 -5.14 13.03 -6.18
C TYR A 30 -6.03 11.88 -6.65
N ALA A 31 -5.58 10.62 -6.51
CA ALA A 31 -6.35 9.45 -6.92
C ALA A 31 -7.69 9.35 -6.18
N VAL A 32 -7.73 9.64 -4.88
CA VAL A 32 -8.97 9.65 -4.09
C VAL A 32 -9.94 10.72 -4.60
N PHE A 33 -9.47 11.96 -4.76
CA PHE A 33 -10.34 13.05 -5.24
C PHE A 33 -10.84 12.82 -6.67
N SER A 34 -9.97 12.37 -7.58
CA SER A 34 -10.34 12.06 -8.97
C SER A 34 -11.42 10.97 -9.02
N ASN A 35 -11.22 9.85 -8.32
CA ASN A 35 -12.18 8.76 -8.33
C ASN A 35 -13.51 9.12 -7.66
N ILE A 36 -13.50 9.94 -6.59
CA ILE A 36 -14.74 10.45 -5.98
C ILE A 36 -15.48 11.35 -6.97
N HIS A 37 -14.76 12.23 -7.67
CA HIS A 37 -15.36 13.07 -8.71
C HIS A 37 -15.98 12.21 -9.83
N ASP A 38 -15.27 11.20 -10.32
CA ASP A 38 -15.74 10.29 -11.36
C ASP A 38 -16.99 9.52 -10.91
N MET A 39 -17.08 9.13 -9.63
CA MET A 39 -18.29 8.53 -9.06
C MET A 39 -19.47 9.50 -9.03
N GLN A 40 -19.23 10.79 -8.79
CA GLN A 40 -20.29 11.81 -8.74
C GLN A 40 -20.84 12.18 -10.12
N VAL A 41 -20.01 12.13 -11.16
CA VAL A 41 -20.40 12.47 -12.55
C VAL A 41 -20.80 11.23 -13.37
N ALA A 42 -20.72 10.04 -12.78
CA ALA A 42 -21.09 8.80 -13.44
C ALA A 42 -22.56 8.81 -13.86
N THR A 43 -22.83 8.52 -15.13
CA THR A 43 -24.17 8.48 -15.70
C THR A 43 -24.76 7.08 -15.74
N THR A 44 -23.90 6.05 -15.72
CA THR A 44 -24.30 4.63 -15.72
C THR A 44 -23.82 3.95 -14.44
N PHE A 45 -24.49 2.84 -14.08
CA PHE A 45 -24.04 2.02 -12.96
C PHE A 45 -22.64 1.44 -13.23
N TYR A 46 -22.33 1.14 -14.49
CA TYR A 46 -20.99 0.66 -14.88
C TYR A 46 -19.91 1.71 -14.60
N ASP A 47 -20.10 2.97 -15.01
CA ASP A 47 -19.12 4.04 -14.79
C ASP A 47 -18.89 4.29 -13.31
N TYR A 48 -19.98 4.33 -12.51
CA TYR A 48 -19.91 4.41 -11.05
C TYR A 48 -19.09 3.25 -10.45
N SER A 49 -19.38 2.02 -10.89
CA SER A 49 -18.70 0.82 -10.41
C SER A 49 -17.22 0.81 -10.79
N LYS A 50 -16.88 1.27 -11.99
CA LYS A 50 -15.50 1.43 -12.45
C LYS A 50 -14.73 2.43 -11.59
N ALA A 51 -15.29 3.60 -11.33
CA ALA A 51 -14.67 4.61 -10.47
C ALA A 51 -14.50 4.10 -9.03
N ARG A 52 -15.50 3.37 -8.50
CA ARG A 52 -15.42 2.72 -7.17
C ARG A 52 -14.32 1.66 -7.11
N CYS A 53 -14.20 0.81 -8.12
CA CYS A 53 -13.11 -0.18 -8.21
C CYS A 53 -11.73 0.51 -8.27
N SER A 54 -11.60 1.57 -9.06
CA SER A 54 -10.37 2.37 -9.17
C SER A 54 -10.00 3.05 -7.84
N LEU A 55 -10.99 3.52 -7.07
CA LEU A 55 -10.76 4.06 -5.73
C LEU A 55 -10.19 3.01 -4.78
N ILE A 56 -10.79 1.82 -4.75
CA ILE A 56 -10.34 0.70 -3.90
C ILE A 56 -8.93 0.24 -4.32
N GLU A 57 -8.68 0.11 -5.62
CA GLU A 57 -7.36 -0.23 -6.17
C GLU A 57 -6.30 0.81 -5.78
N SER A 58 -6.61 2.09 -5.91
CA SER A 58 -5.71 3.19 -5.53
C SER A 58 -5.40 3.18 -4.05
N ALA A 59 -6.38 2.86 -3.19
CA ALA A 59 -6.16 2.68 -1.76
C ALA A 59 -5.20 1.50 -1.47
N GLY A 60 -5.40 0.35 -2.11
CA GLY A 60 -4.52 -0.81 -2.00
C GLY A 60 -3.08 -0.51 -2.44
N LYS A 61 -2.91 0.17 -3.57
CA LYS A 61 -1.61 0.62 -4.06
C LYS A 61 -0.95 1.59 -3.08
N SER A 62 -1.69 2.55 -2.54
CA SER A 62 -1.18 3.53 -1.58
C SER A 62 -0.67 2.86 -0.31
N ILE A 63 -1.41 1.91 0.26
CA ILE A 63 -0.99 1.12 1.41
C ILE A 63 0.32 0.39 1.10
N THR A 64 0.41 -0.27 -0.06
CA THR A 64 1.61 -0.98 -0.51
C THR A 64 2.81 -0.05 -0.55
N TRP A 65 2.71 1.09 -1.21
CA TRP A 65 3.79 2.06 -1.35
C TRP A 65 4.23 2.67 -0.03
N CYS A 66 3.28 2.99 0.87
CA CYS A 66 3.59 3.53 2.20
C CYS A 66 4.34 2.51 3.06
N VAL A 67 3.90 1.26 3.08
CA VAL A 67 4.59 0.19 3.82
C VAL A 67 5.99 -0.04 3.24
N TYR A 68 6.10 -0.06 1.93
CA TYR A 68 7.36 -0.23 1.23
C TYR A 68 8.35 0.86 1.58
N TRP A 69 7.90 2.11 1.49
CA TRP A 69 8.70 3.26 1.88
C TRP A 69 9.14 3.15 3.34
N ALA A 70 8.23 2.81 4.27
CA ALA A 70 8.54 2.68 5.70
C ALA A 70 9.58 1.58 5.96
N VAL A 71 9.45 0.42 5.33
CA VAL A 71 10.41 -0.68 5.46
C VAL A 71 11.77 -0.29 4.89
N CYS A 72 11.81 0.30 3.70
CA CYS A 72 13.06 0.78 3.10
C CYS A 72 13.73 1.86 3.98
N TYR A 73 12.96 2.81 4.48
CA TYR A 73 13.46 3.88 5.34
C TYR A 73 14.08 3.33 6.62
N LEU A 74 13.40 2.43 7.31
CA LEU A 74 13.88 1.86 8.57
C LEU A 74 15.10 0.95 8.37
N THR A 75 15.11 0.14 7.31
CA THR A 75 16.19 -0.83 7.08
C THR A 75 17.45 -0.21 6.49
N TYR A 76 17.31 0.68 5.51
CA TYR A 76 18.46 1.20 4.77
C TYR A 76 18.99 2.53 5.29
N ILE A 77 18.11 3.39 5.83
CA ILE A 77 18.48 4.73 6.25
C ILE A 77 18.78 4.76 7.75
N HIS A 78 17.92 4.17 8.57
CA HIS A 78 18.13 4.14 10.02
C HIS A 78 18.94 2.95 10.54
N LYS A 79 19.11 1.91 9.71
CA LYS A 79 19.74 0.63 10.11
C LYS A 79 19.17 0.07 11.41
N GLN A 80 17.92 0.40 11.72
CA GLN A 80 17.22 -0.03 12.92
C GLN A 80 16.39 -1.27 12.58
N TYR A 81 16.94 -2.45 12.86
CA TYR A 81 16.23 -3.72 12.77
C TYR A 81 15.45 -3.96 14.07
N THR A 82 14.41 -3.15 14.31
CA THR A 82 13.63 -3.21 15.52
C THR A 82 12.38 -4.05 15.36
N ARG A 83 11.76 -4.46 16.47
CA ARG A 83 10.44 -5.11 16.52
C ARG A 83 9.36 -4.31 15.77
N TRP A 84 9.53 -3.01 15.57
CA TRP A 84 8.64 -2.13 14.80
C TRP A 84 8.47 -2.54 13.34
N ILE A 85 9.51 -3.08 12.69
CA ILE A 85 9.42 -3.56 11.31
C ILE A 85 8.46 -4.75 11.21
N LEU A 86 8.51 -5.67 12.18
CA LEU A 86 7.58 -6.79 12.25
C LEU A 86 6.14 -6.30 12.48
N TRP A 87 5.93 -5.34 13.36
CA TRP A 87 4.62 -4.74 13.60
C TRP A 87 4.06 -4.06 12.35
N LEU A 88 4.87 -3.27 11.64
CA LEU A 88 4.47 -2.67 10.35
C LEU A 88 4.07 -3.73 9.33
N TYR A 89 4.81 -4.84 9.29
CA TYR A 89 4.48 -5.95 8.42
C TYR A 89 3.12 -6.58 8.78
N TYR A 90 2.87 -6.86 10.05
CA TYR A 90 1.58 -7.41 10.49
C TYR A 90 0.41 -6.45 10.21
N ILE A 91 0.61 -5.15 10.45
CA ILE A 91 -0.41 -4.14 10.11
C ILE A 91 -0.69 -4.14 8.60
N ALA A 92 0.35 -4.24 7.78
CA ALA A 92 0.18 -4.32 6.33
C ALA A 92 -0.58 -5.58 5.90
N VAL A 93 -0.25 -6.74 6.44
CA VAL A 93 -0.97 -7.99 6.17
C VAL A 93 -2.44 -7.87 6.56
N ALA A 94 -2.74 -7.32 7.75
CA ALA A 94 -4.11 -7.09 8.19
C ALA A 94 -4.86 -6.13 7.25
N ALA A 95 -4.22 -5.04 6.83
CA ALA A 95 -4.80 -4.09 5.86
C ALA A 95 -5.09 -4.75 4.51
N PHE A 96 -4.25 -5.68 4.06
CA PHE A 96 -4.50 -6.44 2.83
C PHE A 96 -5.63 -7.45 2.96
N ILE A 97 -5.79 -8.10 4.11
CA ILE A 97 -6.95 -8.97 4.36
C ILE A 97 -8.24 -8.15 4.27
N VAL A 98 -8.29 -6.98 4.92
CA VAL A 98 -9.43 -6.06 4.83
C VAL A 98 -9.66 -5.61 3.38
N TYR A 99 -8.61 -5.28 2.65
CA TYR A 99 -8.69 -4.93 1.23
C TYR A 99 -9.35 -6.04 0.41
N TYR A 100 -8.93 -7.30 0.59
CA TYR A 100 -9.52 -8.43 -0.13
C TYR A 100 -11.00 -8.62 0.17
N ILE A 101 -11.39 -8.47 1.44
CA ILE A 101 -12.80 -8.57 1.85
C ILE A 101 -13.62 -7.46 1.18
N VAL A 102 -13.13 -6.22 1.20
CA VAL A 102 -13.80 -5.08 0.58
C VAL A 102 -13.89 -5.23 -0.94
N ALA A 103 -12.81 -5.68 -1.58
CA ALA A 103 -12.77 -5.92 -3.03
C ALA A 103 -13.77 -7.01 -3.43
N GLY A 104 -13.81 -8.14 -2.71
CA GLY A 104 -14.75 -9.23 -2.94
C GLY A 104 -16.19 -8.78 -2.79
N ALA A 105 -16.55 -8.16 -1.66
CA ALA A 105 -17.89 -7.64 -1.42
C ALA A 105 -18.31 -6.59 -2.47
N THR A 106 -17.36 -5.80 -2.97
CA THR A 106 -17.64 -4.82 -4.02
C THR A 106 -17.94 -5.51 -5.34
N LEU A 107 -17.17 -6.54 -5.71
CA LEU A 107 -17.44 -7.31 -6.93
C LEU A 107 -18.78 -8.05 -6.86
N ASP A 108 -19.08 -8.71 -5.74
CA ASP A 108 -20.37 -9.38 -5.55
C ASP A 108 -21.53 -8.41 -5.71
N TYR A 109 -21.42 -7.21 -5.13
CA TYR A 109 -22.41 -6.15 -5.30
C TYR A 109 -22.55 -5.71 -6.77
N ILE A 110 -21.44 -5.54 -7.50
CA ILE A 110 -21.45 -5.15 -8.90
C ILE A 110 -22.09 -6.26 -9.74
N TYR A 111 -21.72 -7.52 -9.52
CA TYR A 111 -22.32 -8.66 -10.24
C TYR A 111 -23.82 -8.75 -10.09
N ALA A 112 -24.34 -8.39 -8.92
CA ALA A 112 -25.78 -8.45 -8.64
C ALA A 112 -26.59 -7.30 -9.29
N HIS A 113 -25.95 -6.19 -9.70
CA HIS A 113 -26.66 -4.98 -10.12
C HIS A 113 -26.24 -4.46 -11.48
N ILE A 114 -25.24 -5.08 -12.14
CA ILE A 114 -24.76 -4.61 -13.44
C ILE A 114 -25.77 -4.92 -14.54
N GLU A 115 -25.91 -3.98 -15.48
CA GLU A 115 -26.72 -4.15 -16.66
C GLU A 115 -26.14 -5.23 -17.58
N PRO A 116 -26.98 -6.06 -18.25
CA PRO A 116 -26.52 -7.17 -19.10
C PRO A 116 -25.54 -6.78 -20.20
N GLU A 117 -25.65 -5.56 -20.72
CA GLU A 117 -24.78 -5.04 -21.78
C GLU A 117 -23.32 -4.81 -21.36
N TYR A 118 -23.06 -4.68 -20.04
CA TYR A 118 -21.71 -4.47 -19.50
C TYR A 118 -21.10 -5.73 -18.88
N MET A 119 -21.78 -6.86 -18.91
CA MET A 119 -21.29 -8.13 -18.34
C MET A 119 -19.93 -8.53 -18.89
N ASP A 120 -19.68 -8.32 -20.17
CA ASP A 120 -18.40 -8.65 -20.83
C ASP A 120 -17.21 -7.82 -20.30
N ARG A 121 -17.48 -6.72 -19.63
CA ARG A 121 -16.45 -5.82 -19.06
C ARG A 121 -16.10 -6.13 -17.62
N LEU A 122 -16.84 -6.98 -16.95
CA LEU A 122 -16.59 -7.40 -15.56
C LEU A 122 -15.21 -8.00 -15.31
N PRO A 123 -14.65 -8.82 -16.20
CA PRO A 123 -13.30 -9.37 -15.99
C PRO A 123 -12.21 -8.29 -15.87
N SER A 124 -12.40 -7.13 -16.55
CA SER A 124 -11.44 -6.02 -16.43
C SER A 124 -11.48 -5.37 -15.06
N LEU A 125 -12.67 -5.13 -14.49
CA LEU A 125 -12.85 -4.58 -13.14
C LEU A 125 -12.28 -5.52 -12.07
N SER A 126 -12.52 -6.82 -12.21
CA SER A 126 -11.97 -7.84 -11.32
C SER A 126 -10.43 -7.84 -11.35
N ARG A 127 -9.83 -7.79 -12.55
CA ARG A 127 -8.38 -7.76 -12.70
C ARG A 127 -7.76 -6.52 -12.06
N ASP A 128 -8.39 -5.37 -12.21
CA ASP A 128 -7.90 -4.11 -11.66
C ASP A 128 -7.92 -4.16 -10.11
N LEU A 129 -9.00 -4.67 -9.53
CA LEU A 129 -9.12 -4.82 -8.08
C LEU A 129 -8.09 -5.80 -7.49
N TYR A 130 -7.86 -6.95 -8.12
CA TYR A 130 -6.94 -7.97 -7.59
C TYR A 130 -5.49 -7.78 -8.02
N GLY A 131 -5.19 -6.83 -8.90
CA GLY A 131 -3.81 -6.55 -9.34
C GLY A 131 -2.92 -5.98 -8.24
N ALA A 132 -3.43 -5.05 -7.42
CA ALA A 132 -2.65 -4.40 -6.37
C ALA A 132 -2.07 -5.35 -5.31
N PRO A 133 -2.82 -6.34 -4.78
CA PRO A 133 -2.29 -7.30 -3.81
C PRO A 133 -1.17 -8.20 -4.33
N VAL A 134 -1.17 -8.54 -5.61
CA VAL A 134 -0.13 -9.38 -6.21
C VAL A 134 1.24 -8.72 -6.09
N TYR A 135 1.34 -7.42 -6.33
CA TYR A 135 2.60 -6.67 -6.14
C TYR A 135 3.07 -6.72 -4.69
N PHE A 136 2.17 -6.58 -3.72
CA PHE A 136 2.53 -6.70 -2.31
C PHE A 136 3.03 -8.10 -1.95
N MET A 137 2.40 -9.16 -2.44
CA MET A 137 2.85 -10.54 -2.23
C MET A 137 4.24 -10.75 -2.80
N ILE A 138 4.50 -10.35 -4.03
CA ILE A 138 5.83 -10.47 -4.67
C ILE A 138 6.89 -9.75 -3.82
N PHE A 139 6.61 -8.54 -3.37
CA PHE A 139 7.52 -7.80 -2.53
C PHE A 139 7.74 -8.45 -1.17
N SER A 140 6.70 -8.98 -0.53
CA SER A 140 6.82 -9.69 0.73
C SER A 140 7.74 -10.91 0.60
N PHE A 141 7.62 -11.69 -0.47
CA PHE A 141 8.50 -12.83 -0.74
C PHE A 141 9.96 -12.42 -0.96
N LEU A 142 10.22 -11.27 -1.56
CA LEU A 142 11.58 -10.79 -1.79
C LEU A 142 12.22 -10.19 -0.52
N PHE A 143 11.43 -9.50 0.31
CA PHE A 143 11.95 -8.77 1.47
C PHE A 143 12.07 -9.60 2.74
N ILE A 144 11.13 -10.53 3.01
CA ILE A 144 11.16 -11.33 4.23
C ILE A 144 12.45 -12.13 4.36
N PRO A 145 12.91 -12.88 3.34
CA PRO A 145 14.16 -13.63 3.43
C PRO A 145 15.37 -12.75 3.70
N LYS A 146 15.39 -11.54 3.09
CA LYS A 146 16.46 -10.57 3.30
C LYS A 146 16.44 -10.02 4.72
N LEU A 147 15.28 -9.62 5.25
CA LEU A 147 15.11 -9.14 6.63
C LEU A 147 15.54 -10.21 7.64
N ILE A 148 15.15 -11.46 7.43
CA ILE A 148 15.56 -12.58 8.30
C ILE A 148 17.08 -12.75 8.25
N LYS A 149 17.68 -12.77 7.06
CA LYS A 149 19.12 -12.93 6.89
C LYS A 149 19.92 -11.81 7.58
N ASP A 150 19.48 -10.57 7.41
CA ASP A 150 20.14 -9.40 7.99
C ASP A 150 19.97 -9.39 9.53
N THR A 151 18.82 -9.81 10.04
CA THR A 151 18.57 -9.95 11.50
C THR A 151 19.46 -11.02 12.12
N ILE A 152 19.63 -12.17 11.46
CA ILE A 152 20.52 -13.26 11.93
C ILE A 152 21.96 -12.79 11.94
N LYS A 153 22.39 -12.07 10.90
CA LYS A 153 23.75 -11.52 10.81
C LYS A 153 24.03 -10.55 11.95
N LEU A 154 23.13 -9.61 12.21
CA LEU A 154 23.25 -8.64 13.31
C LEU A 154 23.33 -9.32 14.69
N LYS A 155 22.49 -10.35 14.90
CA LYS A 155 22.54 -11.10 16.16
C LYS A 155 23.88 -11.78 16.36
N LYS A 156 24.45 -12.39 15.31
CA LYS A 156 25.80 -12.99 15.38
C LYS A 156 26.89 -11.95 15.65
N GLU A 157 26.81 -10.76 15.07
CA GLU A 157 27.76 -9.69 15.33
C GLU A 157 27.65 -9.15 16.75
N GLN A 158 26.45 -9.11 17.34
CA GLN A 158 26.25 -8.75 18.76
C GLN A 158 26.80 -9.82 19.72
N ASP A 159 26.58 -11.09 19.43
CA ASP A 159 27.06 -12.21 20.26
C ASP A 159 28.59 -12.36 20.22
N LEU A 160 29.27 -11.80 19.21
CA LEU A 160 30.72 -11.80 19.09
C LEU A 160 31.40 -10.59 19.77
N THR A 161 30.62 -9.59 20.20
CA THR A 161 31.13 -8.37 20.85
C THR A 161 30.98 -8.41 22.37
N VAL A 162 30.57 -9.52 22.96
CA VAL A 162 30.52 -9.81 24.39
C VAL A 162 31.63 -10.80 24.72
#